data_a2c5ce1c5a458d5545d73fee6b84a1f6
#
_entry.id   a2c5ce1c5a458d5545d73fee6b84a1f6
#
_cell.length_a   1.000
_cell.length_b   1.000
_cell.length_c   1.000
_cell.angle_alpha   90.00
_cell.angle_beta   90.00
_cell.angle_gamma   90.00
#
_symmetry.space_group_name_H-M   'P 1'
#
loop_
_entity.id
_entity.type
_entity.pdbx_description
1 polymer ?
#
loop_
_entity_poly.entity_id
_entity_poly.type
_entity_poly.pdbx_seq_one_letter_code
_entity_poly.pdbx_strand_id
1 'polypeptide(L)'
;FYSGVFAPSTLDIGSPNDLSGMTVGVTGGSLEDLEITEAAPSDAKIVRFGDNAATLSAFTSGQVQVLVTGNTAAASLTEADPKLDLERKYIVKDSPCFIGIKKGNEDLLRWVNVFILHKKLGGNLNAISQKWLGQDLPPLPSL
;
A
#
# COMPACT_ATOMS: atom_id res chain seq x y z
N PHE A 1 5.75 2.19 3.25
CA PHE A 1 4.79 1.36 2.53
C PHE A 1 3.48 1.30 3.31
N TYR A 2 2.38 1.40 2.63
CA TYR A 2 1.06 1.17 3.20
C TYR A 2 0.18 0.41 2.20
N SER A 3 -0.78 -0.32 2.72
CA SER A 3 -1.88 -0.91 1.98
C SER A 3 -3.09 0.01 2.06
N GLY A 4 -3.74 0.26 0.94
CA GLY A 4 -4.86 1.19 0.86
C GLY A 4 -6.02 0.65 0.04
N VAL A 5 -7.16 1.27 0.25
CA VAL A 5 -8.34 1.15 -0.60
C VAL A 5 -8.30 2.27 -1.62
N PHE A 6 -8.42 1.89 -2.89
CA PHE A 6 -8.41 2.80 -4.03
C PHE A 6 -9.67 2.59 -4.87
N ALA A 7 -10.26 3.67 -5.33
CA ALA A 7 -11.47 3.64 -6.14
C ALA A 7 -11.60 4.94 -6.95
N PRO A 8 -12.49 5.00 -7.95
CA PRO A 8 -12.81 6.25 -8.63
C PRO A 8 -13.26 7.35 -7.67
N SER A 9 -12.97 8.60 -8.02
CA SER A 9 -13.32 9.80 -7.22
C SER A 9 -14.82 9.89 -6.95
N THR A 10 -15.62 9.35 -7.85
CA THR A 10 -17.10 9.34 -7.78
C THR A 10 -17.67 8.44 -6.67
N LEU A 11 -16.90 7.49 -6.15
CA LEU A 11 -17.31 6.64 -5.05
C LEU A 11 -16.92 7.27 -3.71
N ASP A 12 -17.91 7.50 -2.86
CA ASP A 12 -17.70 8.02 -1.49
C ASP A 12 -17.45 6.85 -0.53
N ILE A 13 -16.17 6.62 -0.26
CA ILE A 13 -15.68 5.52 0.58
C ILE A 13 -14.71 6.11 1.62
N GLY A 14 -15.11 6.17 2.86
CA GLY A 14 -14.29 6.67 3.98
C GLY A 14 -13.89 5.60 4.99
N SER A 15 -14.56 4.42 4.94
CA SER A 15 -14.40 3.36 5.91
C SER A 15 -14.68 1.99 5.30
N PRO A 16 -14.29 0.88 5.96
CA PRO A 16 -14.64 -0.48 5.50
C PRO A 16 -16.15 -0.72 5.32
N ASN A 17 -16.99 -0.09 6.12
CA ASN A 17 -18.45 -0.27 6.03
C ASN A 17 -19.04 0.25 4.71
N ASP A 18 -18.38 1.21 4.08
CA ASP A 18 -18.83 1.78 2.81
C ASP A 18 -18.59 0.83 1.62
N LEU A 19 -17.92 -0.29 1.83
CA LEU A 19 -17.72 -1.35 0.84
C LEU A 19 -18.93 -2.28 0.70
N SER A 20 -20.00 -2.05 1.46
CA SER A 20 -21.24 -2.83 1.41
C SER A 20 -21.77 -2.96 -0.02
N GLY A 21 -22.00 -4.20 -0.47
CA GLY A 21 -22.49 -4.52 -1.81
C GLY A 21 -21.51 -4.30 -2.96
N MET A 22 -20.31 -3.76 -2.70
CA MET A 22 -19.29 -3.48 -3.73
C MET A 22 -18.45 -4.72 -4.09
N THR A 23 -17.93 -4.72 -5.32
CA THR A 23 -16.90 -5.69 -5.74
C THR A 23 -15.51 -5.13 -5.47
N VAL A 24 -14.77 -5.82 -4.62
CA VAL A 24 -13.44 -5.42 -4.14
C VAL A 24 -12.40 -6.38 -4.66
N GLY A 25 -11.47 -5.90 -5.48
CA GLY A 25 -10.37 -6.70 -6.02
C GLY A 25 -9.14 -6.67 -5.12
N VAL A 26 -8.55 -7.84 -4.89
CA VAL A 26 -7.34 -7.99 -4.07
C VAL A 26 -6.49 -9.16 -4.57
N THR A 27 -5.19 -9.12 -4.35
CA THR A 27 -4.31 -10.26 -4.62
C THR A 27 -4.47 -11.30 -3.52
N GLY A 28 -4.87 -12.52 -3.91
CA GLY A 28 -5.18 -13.60 -2.97
C GLY A 28 -3.97 -14.00 -2.12
N GLY A 29 -4.19 -14.14 -0.80
CA GLY A 29 -3.17 -14.50 0.18
C GLY A 29 -2.17 -13.38 0.50
N SER A 30 -2.37 -12.17 -0.01
CA SER A 30 -1.56 -11.00 0.36
C SER A 30 -1.97 -10.46 1.75
N LEU A 31 -1.16 -9.54 2.28
CA LEU A 31 -1.51 -8.82 3.51
C LEU A 31 -2.83 -8.04 3.33
N GLU A 32 -2.99 -7.42 2.16
CA GLU A 32 -4.20 -6.69 1.79
C GLU A 32 -5.45 -7.57 1.81
N ASP A 33 -5.34 -8.82 1.33
CA ASP A 33 -6.45 -9.78 1.37
C ASP A 33 -6.86 -10.11 2.81
N LEU A 34 -5.88 -10.39 3.68
CA LEU A 34 -6.14 -10.70 5.08
C LEU A 34 -6.85 -9.55 5.79
N GLU A 35 -6.29 -8.35 5.67
CA GLU A 35 -6.79 -7.16 6.36
C GLU A 35 -8.19 -6.74 5.85
N ILE A 36 -8.41 -6.73 4.52
CA ILE A 36 -9.72 -6.33 4.00
C ILE A 36 -10.80 -7.39 4.25
N THR A 37 -10.42 -8.66 4.26
CA THR A 37 -11.36 -9.75 4.57
C THR A 37 -11.88 -9.67 6.00
N GLU A 38 -11.03 -9.25 6.94
CA GLU A 38 -11.43 -9.06 8.33
C GLU A 38 -12.27 -7.79 8.52
N ALA A 39 -11.95 -6.72 7.80
CA ALA A 39 -12.54 -5.40 8.01
C ALA A 39 -13.83 -5.16 7.22
N ALA A 40 -14.00 -5.77 6.04
CA ALA A 40 -15.12 -5.49 5.15
C ALA A 40 -16.44 -6.09 5.67
N PRO A 41 -17.58 -5.46 5.37
CA PRO A 41 -18.89 -6.01 5.70
C PRO A 41 -19.16 -7.31 4.93
N SER A 42 -20.01 -8.17 5.50
CA SER A 42 -20.28 -9.52 4.98
C SER A 42 -20.90 -9.58 3.58
N ASP A 43 -21.49 -8.50 3.12
CA ASP A 43 -22.09 -8.34 1.80
C ASP A 43 -21.12 -7.73 0.76
N ALA A 44 -19.94 -7.31 1.15
CA ALA A 44 -18.87 -6.95 0.24
C ALA A 44 -18.36 -8.18 -0.52
N LYS A 45 -18.24 -8.08 -1.83
CA LYS A 45 -17.77 -9.17 -2.69
C LYS A 45 -16.27 -9.07 -2.92
N ILE A 46 -15.49 -9.77 -2.11
CA ILE A 46 -14.03 -9.78 -2.24
C ILE A 46 -13.64 -10.78 -3.33
N VAL A 47 -13.10 -10.25 -4.42
CA VAL A 47 -12.62 -11.03 -5.58
C VAL A 47 -11.10 -11.14 -5.51
N ARG A 48 -10.61 -12.37 -5.43
CA ARG A 48 -9.17 -12.68 -5.27
C ARG A 48 -8.55 -13.05 -6.60
N PHE A 49 -7.45 -12.40 -6.93
CA PHE A 49 -6.69 -12.68 -8.15
C PHE A 49 -5.35 -13.36 -7.81
N GLY A 50 -4.78 -14.06 -8.77
CA GLY A 50 -3.58 -14.87 -8.56
C GLY A 50 -2.29 -14.05 -8.34
N ASP A 51 -2.26 -12.81 -8.82
CA ASP A 51 -1.13 -11.90 -8.69
C ASP A 51 -1.55 -10.43 -8.79
N ASN A 52 -0.60 -9.53 -8.52
CA ASN A 52 -0.84 -8.09 -8.60
C ASN A 52 -1.24 -7.63 -10.00
N ALA A 53 -0.64 -8.17 -11.06
CA ALA A 53 -0.93 -7.75 -12.42
C ALA A 53 -2.39 -8.05 -12.81
N ALA A 54 -2.87 -9.25 -12.45
CA ALA A 54 -4.27 -9.63 -12.66
C ALA A 54 -5.23 -8.76 -11.82
N THR A 55 -4.87 -8.45 -10.57
CA THR A 55 -5.65 -7.57 -9.69
C THR A 55 -5.79 -6.16 -10.27
N LEU A 56 -4.69 -5.58 -10.73
CA LEU A 56 -4.67 -4.24 -11.33
C LEU A 56 -5.45 -4.23 -12.65
N SER A 57 -5.30 -5.27 -13.49
CA SER A 57 -6.04 -5.42 -14.73
C SER A 57 -7.55 -5.54 -14.51
N ALA A 58 -7.97 -6.24 -13.47
CA ALA A 58 -9.38 -6.36 -13.11
C ALA A 58 -10.01 -5.03 -12.74
N PHE A 59 -9.26 -4.16 -12.06
CA PHE A 59 -9.72 -2.80 -11.75
C PHE A 59 -9.81 -1.93 -13.02
N THR A 60 -8.76 -1.91 -13.84
CA THR A 60 -8.73 -1.08 -15.07
C THR A 60 -9.76 -1.52 -16.10
N SER A 61 -10.12 -2.80 -16.14
CA SER A 61 -11.19 -3.34 -17.02
C SER A 61 -12.60 -3.16 -16.45
N GLY A 62 -12.76 -2.64 -15.23
CA GLY A 62 -14.05 -2.50 -14.58
C GLY A 62 -14.66 -3.80 -14.05
N GLN A 63 -13.87 -4.87 -13.95
CA GLN A 63 -14.33 -6.14 -13.37
C GLN A 63 -14.57 -6.00 -11.86
N VAL A 64 -13.81 -5.15 -11.19
CA VAL A 64 -14.02 -4.75 -9.79
C VAL A 64 -14.15 -3.23 -9.68
N GLN A 65 -14.94 -2.77 -8.71
CA GLN A 65 -15.20 -1.34 -8.48
C GLN A 65 -14.15 -0.71 -7.58
N VAL A 66 -13.58 -1.50 -6.68
CA VAL A 66 -12.63 -1.07 -5.66
C VAL A 66 -11.38 -1.94 -5.74
N LEU A 67 -10.23 -1.32 -5.62
CA LEU A 67 -8.93 -1.97 -5.60
C LEU A 67 -8.32 -1.87 -4.20
N VAL A 68 -7.89 -2.99 -3.63
CA VAL A 68 -7.11 -3.01 -2.39
C VAL A 68 -5.71 -3.50 -2.70
N THR A 69 -4.73 -2.61 -2.55
CA THR A 69 -3.34 -2.90 -2.95
C THR A 69 -2.35 -2.00 -2.21
N GLY A 70 -1.06 -2.29 -2.36
CA GLY A 70 0.01 -1.45 -1.86
C GLY A 70 0.13 -0.12 -2.62
N ASN A 71 0.57 0.92 -1.93
CA ASN A 71 0.74 2.27 -2.50
C ASN A 71 1.66 2.30 -3.73
N THR A 72 2.68 1.44 -3.79
CA THR A 72 3.59 1.35 -4.94
C THR A 72 2.90 0.80 -6.19
N ALA A 73 2.04 -0.21 -6.04
CA ALA A 73 1.29 -0.77 -7.13
C ALA A 73 0.23 0.22 -7.66
N ALA A 74 -0.45 0.93 -6.76
CA ALA A 74 -1.38 1.99 -7.15
C ALA A 74 -0.68 3.14 -7.88
N ALA A 75 0.50 3.56 -7.41
CA ALA A 75 1.31 4.58 -8.09
C ALA A 75 1.71 4.16 -9.51
N SER A 76 2.10 2.89 -9.71
CA SER A 76 2.43 2.35 -11.04
C SER A 76 1.25 2.39 -12.00
N LEU A 77 0.01 2.20 -11.52
CA LEU A 77 -1.18 2.35 -12.36
C LEU A 77 -1.38 3.80 -12.81
N THR A 78 -1.27 4.75 -11.89
CA THR A 78 -1.42 6.18 -12.20
C THR A 78 -0.31 6.67 -13.12
N GLU A 79 0.91 6.14 -12.99
CA GLU A 79 2.02 6.44 -13.89
C GLU A 79 1.79 5.89 -15.30
N ALA A 80 1.26 4.66 -15.41
CA ALA A 80 0.97 4.01 -16.69
C ALA A 80 -0.22 4.66 -17.42
N ASP A 81 -1.25 5.08 -16.68
CA ASP A 81 -2.41 5.78 -17.21
C ASP A 81 -2.76 6.99 -16.31
N PRO A 82 -2.20 8.17 -16.62
CA PRO A 82 -2.47 9.41 -15.88
C PRO A 82 -3.94 9.89 -15.93
N LYS A 83 -4.76 9.31 -16.82
CA LYS A 83 -6.19 9.63 -16.93
C LYS A 83 -7.07 8.68 -16.12
N LEU A 84 -6.48 7.64 -15.56
CA LEU A 84 -7.21 6.70 -14.70
C LEU A 84 -7.69 7.43 -13.45
N ASP A 85 -8.99 7.40 -13.23
CA ASP A 85 -9.59 7.92 -12.00
C ASP A 85 -9.34 6.93 -10.86
N LEU A 86 -8.24 7.12 -10.17
CA LEU A 86 -7.79 6.28 -9.06
C LEU A 86 -7.42 7.16 -7.87
N GLU A 87 -8.30 7.19 -6.90
CA GLU A 87 -8.13 7.95 -5.66
C GLU A 87 -7.92 6.99 -4.49
N ARG A 88 -6.98 7.34 -3.60
CA ARG A 88 -6.86 6.65 -2.31
C ARG A 88 -8.01 7.07 -1.40
N LYS A 89 -8.84 6.12 -1.01
CA LYS A 89 -9.99 6.35 -0.14
C LYS A 89 -9.57 6.35 1.34
N TYR A 90 -8.93 5.30 1.79
CA TYR A 90 -8.33 5.24 3.13
C TYR A 90 -7.16 4.26 3.17
N ILE A 91 -6.35 4.35 4.23
CA ILE A 91 -5.26 3.41 4.50
C ILE A 91 -5.82 2.24 5.30
N VAL A 92 -5.62 1.02 4.77
CA VAL A 92 -5.99 -0.22 5.46
C VAL A 92 -4.98 -0.52 6.56
N LYS A 93 -3.69 -0.43 6.21
CA LYS A 93 -2.59 -0.70 7.14
C LYS A 93 -1.31 -0.01 6.73
N ASP A 94 -0.66 0.64 7.70
CA ASP A 94 0.73 1.04 7.57
C ASP A 94 1.63 -0.17 7.77
N SER A 95 2.58 -0.35 6.82
CA SER A 95 3.53 -1.45 6.84
C SER A 95 4.95 -0.90 6.78
N PRO A 96 5.53 -0.48 7.90
CA PRO A 96 6.89 -0.02 7.93
C PRO A 96 7.85 -1.16 7.60
N CYS A 97 8.84 -0.88 6.74
CA CYS A 97 9.88 -1.85 6.39
C CYS A 97 11.03 -1.74 7.38
N PHE A 98 11.54 -2.90 7.80
CA PHE A 98 12.66 -3.01 8.72
C PHE A 98 13.79 -3.82 8.11
N ILE A 99 15.02 -3.55 8.55
CA ILE A 99 16.18 -4.35 8.22
C ILE A 99 16.37 -5.42 9.30
N GLY A 100 16.19 -6.68 8.93
CA GLY A 100 16.45 -7.82 9.83
C GLY A 100 17.95 -8.12 9.93
N ILE A 101 18.47 -8.20 11.14
CA ILE A 101 19.86 -8.57 11.42
C ILE A 101 19.89 -9.83 12.27
N LYS A 102 20.81 -10.74 11.95
CA LYS A 102 21.00 -11.97 12.72
C LYS A 102 21.25 -11.65 14.19
N LYS A 103 20.49 -12.30 15.08
CA LYS A 103 20.65 -12.17 16.53
C LYS A 103 22.09 -12.44 16.96
N GLY A 104 22.62 -11.60 17.87
CA GLY A 104 23.99 -11.65 18.36
C GLY A 104 24.98 -10.82 17.53
N ASN A 105 24.56 -10.15 16.45
CA ASN A 105 25.42 -9.26 15.67
C ASN A 105 25.17 -7.80 16.04
N GLU A 106 25.44 -7.46 17.30
CA GLU A 106 25.13 -6.13 17.88
C GLU A 106 25.94 -5.00 17.23
N ASP A 107 27.17 -5.25 16.80
CA ASP A 107 28.00 -4.24 16.15
C ASP A 107 27.43 -3.86 14.78
N LEU A 108 26.96 -4.84 14.00
CA LEU A 108 26.29 -4.57 12.73
C LEU A 108 24.96 -3.83 12.95
N LEU A 109 24.21 -4.20 13.97
CA LEU A 109 22.96 -3.53 14.32
C LEU A 109 23.21 -2.04 14.62
N ARG A 110 24.20 -1.73 15.45
CA ARG A 110 24.58 -0.35 15.77
C ARG A 110 25.02 0.41 14.53
N TRP A 111 25.85 -0.20 13.70
CA TRP A 111 26.32 0.41 12.48
C TRP A 111 25.16 0.75 11.52
N VAL A 112 24.26 -0.21 11.29
CA VAL A 112 23.08 -0.02 10.42
C VAL A 112 22.18 1.10 10.97
N ASN A 113 21.91 1.11 12.27
CA ASN A 113 21.09 2.15 12.89
C ASN A 113 21.70 3.56 12.71
N VAL A 114 23.02 3.69 12.92
CA VAL A 114 23.73 4.97 12.70
C VAL A 114 23.71 5.36 11.23
N PHE A 115 23.93 4.41 10.32
CA PHE A 115 23.88 4.65 8.88
C PHE A 115 22.50 5.17 8.45
N ILE A 116 21.43 4.51 8.87
CA ILE A 116 20.05 4.92 8.55
C ILE A 116 19.75 6.31 9.12
N LEU A 117 20.11 6.55 10.37
CA LEU A 117 19.94 7.87 11.01
C LEU A 117 20.66 8.97 10.23
N HIS A 118 21.93 8.74 9.87
CA HIS A 118 22.71 9.71 9.08
C HIS A 118 22.07 9.99 7.71
N LYS A 119 21.59 8.95 7.01
CA LYS A 119 20.91 9.09 5.72
C LYS A 119 19.56 9.80 5.83
N LYS A 120 18.86 9.59 6.94
CA LYS A 120 17.61 10.29 7.24
C LYS A 120 17.86 11.78 7.49
N LEU A 121 18.80 12.12 8.40
CA LEU A 121 19.15 13.50 8.72
C LEU A 121 19.73 14.27 7.54
N GLY A 122 20.50 13.61 6.69
CA GLY A 122 21.07 14.20 5.46
C GLY A 122 20.10 14.33 4.28
N GLY A 123 18.82 13.96 4.46
CA GLY A 123 17.80 14.07 3.41
C GLY A 123 17.88 13.01 2.29
N ASN A 124 18.88 12.13 2.32
CA ASN A 124 19.04 11.11 1.27
C ASN A 124 17.85 10.15 1.19
N LEU A 125 17.31 9.72 2.34
CA LEU A 125 16.14 8.81 2.34
C LEU A 125 14.90 9.51 1.79
N ASN A 126 14.73 10.79 2.11
CA ASN A 126 13.61 11.57 1.56
C ASN A 126 13.73 11.75 0.05
N ALA A 127 14.93 12.01 -0.46
CA ALA A 127 15.17 12.10 -1.90
C ALA A 127 14.87 10.79 -2.63
N ILE A 128 15.18 9.63 -2.03
CA ILE A 128 14.84 8.31 -2.57
C ILE A 128 13.31 8.12 -2.53
N SER A 129 12.65 8.47 -1.45
CA SER A 129 11.20 8.39 -1.33
C SER A 129 10.49 9.23 -2.39
N GLN A 130 10.90 10.47 -2.57
CA GLN A 130 10.38 11.35 -3.61
C GLN A 130 10.59 10.76 -5.01
N LYS A 131 11.78 10.25 -5.28
CA LYS A 131 12.10 9.68 -6.60
C LYS A 131 11.27 8.45 -6.96
N TRP A 132 11.06 7.53 -6.01
CA TRP A 132 10.48 6.22 -6.27
C TRP A 132 9.04 6.06 -5.83
N LEU A 133 8.58 6.87 -4.87
CA LEU A 133 7.24 6.79 -4.30
C LEU A 133 6.42 8.09 -4.52
N GLY A 134 7.05 9.14 -5.06
CA GLY A 134 6.40 10.43 -5.32
C GLY A 134 5.94 11.18 -4.06
N GLN A 135 6.46 10.83 -2.89
CA GLN A 135 6.04 11.40 -1.62
C GLN A 135 7.18 11.54 -0.62
N ASP A 136 7.02 12.44 0.34
CA ASP A 136 7.95 12.57 1.46
C ASP A 136 7.90 11.36 2.39
N LEU A 137 9.03 11.09 3.04
CA LEU A 137 9.06 10.10 4.12
C LEU A 137 8.17 10.57 5.28
N PRO A 138 7.27 9.73 5.76
CA PRO A 138 6.53 10.03 6.96
C PRO A 138 7.49 10.10 8.17
N PRO A 139 7.13 10.81 9.25
CA PRO A 139 7.90 10.77 10.49
C PRO A 139 7.92 9.34 11.02
N LEU A 140 9.07 8.67 10.89
CA LEU A 140 9.27 7.33 11.43
C LEU A 140 9.76 7.42 12.86
N PRO A 141 9.30 6.53 13.75
CA PRO A 141 9.82 6.47 15.11
C PRO A 141 11.32 6.17 15.08
N SER A 142 12.07 6.76 15.99
CA SER A 142 13.45 6.37 16.27
C SER A 142 13.42 5.17 17.22
N LEU A 143 14.10 4.10 16.85
CA LEU A 143 14.33 2.95 17.73
C LEU A 143 15.52 3.20 18.63
#